data_5dcd335bf4100cfbbeded72ad7356dad
#
_entry.id   5dcd335bf4100cfbbeded72ad7356dad
#
_cell.length_a   1.000
_cell.length_b   1.000
_cell.length_c   1.000
_cell.angle_alpha   90.00
_cell.angle_beta   90.00
_cell.angle_gamma   90.00
#
_symmetry.space_group_name_H-M   'P 1'
#
loop_
_entity.id
_entity.type
_entity.pdbx_description
1 polymer ?
#
loop_
_entity_poly.entity_id
_entity_poly.type
_entity_poly.pdbx_seq_one_letter_code
_entity_poly.pdbx_strand_id
1 'polypeptide(L)'
;LNDQLAAFSNGELIGHAMPVAVNDTLLYFMNIYSNEKINSEKISFKVFSKRDGNIKSILQKVSFNNNQILGSINKPLSFSRSSLTKNDNGYVPNEFVLDQNYPNPFNPRTKIGFGVPQSGPVRIMVYNLLGQEVISLWDGNLEPGYKFVTWDGTDQIGNQVSAGIYILLMDSPGFRKSRKMLLIK
;
A
#
# COMPACT_ATOMS: atom_id res chain seq x y z
N LEU A 1 3.46 2.57 -18.54
CA LEU A 1 2.25 2.97 -17.81
C LEU A 1 2.05 2.03 -16.65
N ASN A 2 2.50 2.41 -15.44
CA ASN A 2 2.41 1.59 -14.22
C ASN A 2 1.76 2.40 -13.09
N ASP A 3 0.75 3.20 -13.43
CA ASP A 3 -0.02 3.92 -12.43
C ASP A 3 -0.75 2.92 -11.54
N GLN A 4 -0.87 3.22 -10.26
CA GLN A 4 -1.53 2.34 -9.29
C GLN A 4 -2.87 2.95 -8.87
N LEU A 5 -3.89 2.10 -8.76
CA LEU A 5 -5.19 2.50 -8.22
C LEU A 5 -5.33 2.01 -6.78
N ALA A 6 -5.75 2.86 -5.88
CA ALA A 6 -6.00 2.54 -4.49
C ALA A 6 -7.43 2.91 -4.07
N ALA A 7 -8.05 2.09 -3.24
CA ALA A 7 -9.37 2.30 -2.67
C ALA A 7 -9.28 2.57 -1.18
N PHE A 8 -10.07 3.53 -0.69
CA PHE A 8 -10.08 3.97 0.70
C PHE A 8 -11.52 4.00 1.24
N SER A 9 -11.68 3.57 2.49
CA SER A 9 -12.88 3.79 3.30
C SER A 9 -12.47 4.51 4.58
N ASN A 10 -13.16 5.58 4.94
CA ASN A 10 -12.85 6.40 6.12
C ASN A 10 -11.36 6.80 6.26
N GLY A 11 -10.67 6.96 5.12
CA GLY A 11 -9.25 7.29 5.08
C GLY A 11 -8.30 6.09 5.20
N GLU A 12 -8.81 4.90 5.48
CA GLU A 12 -8.04 3.66 5.54
C GLU A 12 -7.92 3.03 4.15
N LEU A 13 -6.72 2.52 3.81
CA LEU A 13 -6.48 1.80 2.56
C LEU A 13 -7.10 0.40 2.66
N ILE A 14 -8.12 0.14 1.83
CA ILE A 14 -8.87 -1.12 1.82
C ILE A 14 -8.65 -1.97 0.55
N GLY A 15 -7.90 -1.45 -0.41
CA GLY A 15 -7.54 -2.19 -1.62
C GLY A 15 -6.61 -1.40 -2.52
N HIS A 16 -5.80 -2.11 -3.29
CA HIS A 16 -4.98 -1.50 -4.34
C HIS A 16 -4.86 -2.45 -5.54
N ALA A 17 -4.59 -1.89 -6.71
CA ALA A 17 -4.40 -2.65 -7.94
C ALA A 17 -3.34 -2.01 -8.84
N MET A 18 -2.62 -2.87 -9.57
CA MET A 18 -1.77 -2.51 -10.70
C MET A 18 -2.58 -2.63 -11.99
N PRO A 19 -2.27 -1.85 -13.01
CA PRO A 19 -2.92 -1.99 -14.31
C PRO A 19 -2.53 -3.31 -14.99
N VAL A 20 -3.49 -3.93 -15.62
CA VAL A 20 -3.33 -5.10 -16.49
C VAL A 20 -3.82 -4.70 -17.88
N ALA A 21 -3.00 -4.94 -18.91
CA ALA A 21 -3.40 -4.69 -20.29
C ALA A 21 -4.35 -5.78 -20.77
N VAL A 22 -5.52 -5.38 -21.23
CA VAL A 22 -6.53 -6.25 -21.84
C VAL A 22 -7.01 -5.56 -23.12
N ASN A 23 -6.74 -6.14 -24.28
CA ASN A 23 -7.13 -5.60 -25.60
C ASN A 23 -6.81 -4.09 -25.75
N ASP A 24 -5.56 -3.70 -25.54
CA ASP A 24 -5.06 -2.31 -25.61
C ASP A 24 -5.68 -1.34 -24.57
N THR A 25 -6.45 -1.85 -23.64
CA THR A 25 -7.03 -1.09 -22.53
C THR A 25 -6.38 -1.49 -21.22
N LEU A 26 -6.06 -0.51 -20.39
CA LEU A 26 -5.55 -0.76 -19.03
C LEU A 26 -6.74 -0.93 -18.08
N LEU A 27 -6.86 -2.10 -17.49
CA LEU A 27 -7.87 -2.43 -16.48
C LEU A 27 -7.21 -2.64 -15.11
N TYR A 28 -7.95 -2.33 -14.07
CA TYR A 28 -7.53 -2.54 -12.69
C TYR A 28 -8.47 -3.57 -12.05
N PHE A 29 -7.91 -4.71 -11.65
CA PHE A 29 -8.65 -5.73 -10.89
C PHE A 29 -8.29 -5.54 -9.42
N MET A 30 -9.28 -5.18 -8.62
CA MET A 30 -9.06 -4.83 -7.21
C MET A 30 -9.97 -5.63 -6.31
N ASN A 31 -9.36 -6.32 -5.34
CA ASN A 31 -10.08 -6.87 -4.21
C ASN A 31 -10.09 -5.83 -3.09
N ILE A 32 -11.27 -5.57 -2.55
CA ILE A 32 -11.48 -4.64 -1.45
C ILE A 32 -11.86 -5.45 -0.22
N TYR A 33 -11.10 -5.28 0.84
CA TYR A 33 -11.31 -5.97 2.11
C TYR A 33 -11.59 -4.94 3.20
N SER A 34 -12.60 -5.19 4.02
CA SER A 34 -12.87 -4.41 5.22
C SER A 34 -13.19 -5.34 6.38
N ASN A 35 -12.69 -5.00 7.55
CA ASN A 35 -12.99 -5.71 8.80
C ASN A 35 -14.34 -5.27 9.41
N GLU A 36 -14.90 -4.19 8.93
CA GLU A 36 -16.21 -3.69 9.36
C GLU A 36 -17.29 -4.12 8.35
N LYS A 37 -18.53 -4.29 8.85
CA LYS A 37 -19.67 -4.46 7.94
C LYS A 37 -19.84 -3.17 7.15
N ILE A 38 -19.30 -3.14 5.93
CA ILE A 38 -19.51 -2.03 5.01
C ILE A 38 -20.98 -2.10 4.54
N ASN A 39 -21.85 -1.45 5.29
CA ASN A 39 -23.20 -1.19 4.85
C ASN A 39 -23.23 0.22 4.25
N SER A 40 -23.27 0.30 2.92
CA SER A 40 -23.44 1.54 2.15
C SER A 40 -22.35 2.62 2.29
N GLU A 41 -21.14 2.30 2.73
CA GLU A 41 -20.05 3.27 2.76
C GLU A 41 -19.58 3.64 1.35
N LYS A 42 -19.27 4.92 1.19
CA LYS A 42 -18.76 5.45 -0.08
C LYS A 42 -17.26 5.26 -0.13
N ILE A 43 -16.83 4.34 -0.98
CA ILE A 43 -15.42 4.12 -1.27
C ILE A 43 -14.89 5.26 -2.13
N SER A 44 -13.79 5.86 -1.73
CA SER A 44 -13.02 6.82 -2.51
C SER A 44 -11.82 6.14 -3.17
N PHE A 45 -11.40 6.66 -4.32
CA PHE A 45 -10.30 6.10 -5.08
C PHE A 45 -9.22 7.15 -5.33
N LYS A 46 -7.97 6.70 -5.40
CA LYS A 46 -6.81 7.52 -5.76
C LYS A 46 -5.96 6.80 -6.78
N VAL A 47 -5.38 7.56 -7.70
CA VAL A 47 -4.41 7.06 -8.68
C VAL A 47 -3.04 7.62 -8.31
N PHE A 48 -2.08 6.74 -8.12
CA PHE A 48 -0.67 7.10 -8.04
C PHE A 48 -0.05 7.00 -9.42
N SER A 49 0.42 8.10 -9.96
CA SER A 49 1.12 8.14 -11.23
C SER A 49 2.61 7.87 -11.02
N LYS A 50 3.09 6.77 -11.55
CA LYS A 50 4.53 6.43 -11.47
C LYS A 50 5.39 7.36 -12.32
N ARG A 51 4.80 8.04 -13.31
CA ARG A 51 5.51 8.91 -14.23
C ARG A 51 6.00 10.21 -13.56
N ASP A 52 5.14 10.82 -12.75
CA ASP A 52 5.38 12.13 -12.13
C ASP A 52 5.38 12.08 -10.59
N GLY A 53 5.19 10.89 -10.01
CA GLY A 53 5.14 10.69 -8.56
C GLY A 53 3.89 11.26 -7.89
N ASN A 54 2.94 11.77 -8.65
CA ASN A 54 1.76 12.45 -8.12
C ASN A 54 0.63 11.49 -7.77
N ILE A 55 -0.10 11.83 -6.72
CA ILE A 55 -1.35 11.17 -6.35
C ILE A 55 -2.51 12.07 -6.79
N LYS A 56 -3.49 11.49 -7.48
CA LYS A 56 -4.71 12.17 -7.91
C LYS A 56 -5.92 11.48 -7.31
N SER A 57 -6.77 12.24 -6.62
CA SER A 57 -8.05 11.72 -6.12
C SER A 57 -9.07 11.63 -7.25
N ILE A 58 -9.85 10.54 -7.24
CA ILE A 58 -11.02 10.38 -8.09
C ILE A 58 -12.22 10.92 -7.32
N LEU A 59 -12.85 11.98 -7.85
CA LEU A 59 -13.98 12.63 -7.18
C LEU A 59 -15.22 11.73 -7.10
N GLN A 60 -15.35 10.79 -8.03
CA GLN A 60 -16.46 9.85 -8.06
C GLN A 60 -16.29 8.86 -6.90
N LYS A 61 -17.27 8.84 -6.01
CA LYS A 61 -17.39 7.84 -4.94
C LYS A 61 -18.28 6.71 -5.38
N VAL A 62 -17.94 5.50 -4.96
CA VAL A 62 -18.70 4.30 -5.30
C VAL A 62 -19.24 3.70 -4.01
N SER A 63 -20.56 3.41 -4.00
CA SER A 63 -21.14 2.65 -2.90
C SER A 63 -20.84 1.17 -3.10
N PHE A 64 -20.42 0.50 -2.05
CA PHE A 64 -20.04 -0.90 -2.06
C PHE A 64 -20.78 -1.67 -0.98
N ASN A 65 -21.27 -2.85 -1.32
CA ASN A 65 -21.87 -3.79 -0.38
C ASN A 65 -21.01 -5.06 -0.31
N ASN A 66 -21.08 -5.77 0.81
CA ASN A 66 -20.36 -7.03 0.97
C ASN A 66 -20.66 -8.00 -0.17
N ASN A 67 -19.62 -8.66 -0.69
CA ASN A 67 -19.67 -9.61 -1.80
C ASN A 67 -20.16 -9.03 -3.14
N GLN A 68 -20.16 -7.72 -3.29
CA GLN A 68 -20.53 -7.07 -4.55
C GLN A 68 -19.37 -7.10 -5.54
N ILE A 69 -19.66 -7.45 -6.79
CA ILE A 69 -18.75 -7.27 -7.92
C ILE A 69 -19.16 -6.00 -8.67
N LEU A 70 -18.24 -5.06 -8.80
CA LEU A 70 -18.45 -3.84 -9.57
C LEU A 70 -17.66 -3.88 -10.87
N GLY A 71 -18.39 -3.88 -11.99
CA GLY A 71 -17.81 -3.97 -13.32
C GLY A 71 -17.45 -5.40 -13.73
N SER A 72 -17.03 -5.53 -14.97
CA SER A 72 -16.53 -6.77 -15.56
C SER A 72 -15.51 -6.43 -16.64
N ILE A 73 -14.81 -7.42 -17.20
CA ILE A 73 -13.86 -7.23 -18.32
C ILE A 73 -14.53 -6.51 -19.50
N ASN A 74 -15.78 -6.89 -19.82
CA ASN A 74 -16.52 -6.33 -20.95
C ASN A 74 -17.28 -5.03 -20.61
N LYS A 75 -17.51 -4.76 -19.34
CA LYS A 75 -18.17 -3.56 -18.82
C LYS A 75 -17.49 -3.08 -17.53
N PRO A 76 -16.27 -2.55 -17.63
CA PRO A 76 -15.53 -2.10 -16.46
C PRO A 76 -16.21 -0.89 -15.79
N LEU A 77 -16.00 -0.74 -14.48
CA LEU A 77 -16.30 0.51 -13.80
C LEU A 77 -15.37 1.59 -14.34
N SER A 78 -15.92 2.63 -14.96
CA SER A 78 -15.13 3.69 -15.58
C SER A 78 -15.13 4.93 -14.72
N PHE A 79 -13.95 5.55 -14.58
CA PHE A 79 -13.78 6.87 -13.97
C PHE A 79 -13.48 7.88 -15.06
N SER A 80 -14.21 8.98 -15.10
CA SER A 80 -13.99 10.04 -16.06
C SER A 80 -12.70 10.82 -15.73
N ARG A 81 -11.95 11.23 -16.75
CA ARG A 81 -10.73 12.04 -16.58
C ARG A 81 -11.02 13.39 -15.90
N SER A 82 -12.21 13.94 -16.07
CA SER A 82 -12.70 15.13 -15.39
C SER A 82 -12.95 14.94 -13.89
N SER A 83 -13.03 13.68 -13.42
CA SER A 83 -13.15 13.38 -12.00
C SER A 83 -11.80 13.33 -11.26
N LEU A 84 -10.69 13.57 -11.97
CA LEU A 84 -9.37 13.68 -11.33
C LEU A 84 -9.13 15.13 -10.88
N THR A 85 -8.86 15.33 -9.60
CA THR A 85 -8.41 16.65 -9.11
C THR A 85 -6.97 16.93 -9.53
N LYS A 86 -6.70 18.16 -10.01
CA LYS A 86 -5.34 18.66 -10.09
C LYS A 86 -4.89 19.01 -8.67
N ASN A 87 -3.75 18.44 -8.23
CA ASN A 87 -3.07 18.79 -6.98
C ASN A 87 -3.84 18.41 -5.69
N ASP A 88 -3.99 17.11 -5.40
CA ASP A 88 -3.82 16.71 -4.01
C ASP A 88 -2.29 16.70 -3.77
N ASN A 89 -1.76 17.75 -3.14
CA ASN A 89 -0.52 17.66 -2.39
C ASN A 89 -0.65 16.43 -1.50
N GLY A 90 0.08 15.37 -1.80
CA GLY A 90 -0.07 14.00 -1.36
C GLY A 90 -0.91 13.85 -0.09
N TYR A 91 -1.87 12.94 -0.12
CA TYR A 91 -2.68 12.65 1.07
C TYR A 91 -1.72 12.38 2.24
N VAL A 92 -1.68 13.33 3.15
CA VAL A 92 -0.88 13.22 4.36
C VAL A 92 -1.74 12.41 5.34
N PRO A 93 -1.28 11.24 5.80
CA PRO A 93 -2.00 10.51 6.81
C PRO A 93 -2.11 11.37 8.09
N ASN A 94 -3.22 11.27 8.81
CA ASN A 94 -3.41 11.98 10.08
C ASN A 94 -2.55 11.41 11.21
N GLU A 95 -2.08 10.17 11.06
CA GLU A 95 -1.25 9.44 12.01
C GLU A 95 -0.23 8.56 11.26
N PHE A 96 0.78 8.07 11.96
CA PHE A 96 1.69 7.08 11.40
C PHE A 96 0.93 5.77 11.13
N VAL A 97 1.16 5.19 9.95
CA VAL A 97 0.55 3.94 9.51
C VAL A 97 1.65 2.96 9.12
N LEU A 98 1.55 1.71 9.54
CA LEU A 98 2.33 0.60 9.00
C LEU A 98 1.38 -0.48 8.50
N ASP A 99 1.37 -0.69 7.19
CA ASP A 99 0.54 -1.69 6.55
C ASP A 99 1.14 -3.09 6.71
N GLN A 100 0.31 -4.11 6.49
CA GLN A 100 0.80 -5.47 6.29
C GLN A 100 1.56 -5.53 4.97
N ASN A 101 2.70 -6.21 4.95
CA ASN A 101 3.44 -6.45 3.70
C ASN A 101 2.58 -7.26 2.71
N TYR A 102 2.71 -6.97 1.43
CA TYR A 102 2.01 -7.69 0.37
C TYR A 102 2.97 -8.03 -0.79
N PRO A 103 2.92 -9.29 -1.23
CA PRO A 103 2.18 -10.43 -0.68
C PRO A 103 2.66 -10.85 0.72
N ASN A 104 1.82 -11.54 1.48
CA ASN A 104 2.17 -12.22 2.73
C ASN A 104 1.29 -13.48 2.86
N PRO A 105 1.83 -14.72 2.75
CA PRO A 105 3.23 -15.08 2.55
C PRO A 105 3.84 -14.55 1.26
N PHE A 106 5.19 -14.41 1.21
CA PHE A 106 5.90 -13.88 0.05
C PHE A 106 7.10 -14.75 -0.37
N ASN A 107 7.51 -14.64 -1.66
CA ASN A 107 8.62 -15.39 -2.25
C ASN A 107 9.28 -14.60 -3.40
N PRO A 108 10.51 -14.21 -3.32
CA PRO A 108 11.19 -13.72 -2.12
C PRO A 108 10.87 -12.26 -1.84
N ARG A 109 10.11 -11.57 -2.72
CA ARG A 109 9.84 -10.13 -2.67
C ARG A 109 8.49 -9.78 -2.08
N THR A 110 8.50 -8.75 -1.26
CA THR A 110 7.28 -8.16 -0.71
C THR A 110 7.40 -6.65 -0.63
N LYS A 111 6.26 -5.97 -0.72
CA LYS A 111 6.14 -4.53 -0.60
C LYS A 111 5.49 -4.16 0.72
N ILE A 112 5.98 -3.13 1.36
CA ILE A 112 5.51 -2.64 2.65
C ILE A 112 5.08 -1.19 2.46
N GLY A 113 3.80 -0.91 2.63
CA GLY A 113 3.25 0.44 2.66
C GLY A 113 3.34 1.04 4.06
N PHE A 114 3.54 2.35 4.15
CA PHE A 114 3.47 3.08 5.40
C PHE A 114 3.11 4.54 5.18
N GLY A 115 2.56 5.17 6.22
CA GLY A 115 2.14 6.57 6.20
C GLY A 115 2.93 7.39 7.21
N VAL A 116 3.36 8.59 6.80
CA VAL A 116 4.08 9.57 7.62
C VAL A 116 3.24 10.83 7.71
N PRO A 117 2.74 11.23 8.91
CA PRO A 117 1.85 12.37 9.05
C PRO A 117 2.58 13.72 9.03
N GLN A 118 3.84 13.76 9.44
CA GLN A 118 4.68 14.96 9.53
C GLN A 118 6.13 14.64 9.22
N SER A 119 6.88 15.61 8.73
CA SER A 119 8.31 15.45 8.46
C SER A 119 9.08 15.04 9.71
N GLY A 120 9.94 14.06 9.58
CA GLY A 120 10.73 13.59 10.70
C GLY A 120 11.46 12.27 10.45
N PRO A 121 12.23 11.80 11.47
CA PRO A 121 12.97 10.56 11.38
C PRO A 121 12.03 9.36 11.41
N VAL A 122 12.24 8.42 10.48
CA VAL A 122 11.53 7.16 10.38
C VAL A 122 12.54 6.05 10.16
N ARG A 123 12.37 4.94 10.87
CA ARG A 123 13.16 3.72 10.69
C ARG A 123 12.22 2.57 10.36
N ILE A 124 12.57 1.78 9.35
CA ILE A 124 11.84 0.57 8.95
C ILE A 124 12.83 -0.57 8.91
N MET A 125 12.67 -1.51 9.82
CA MET A 125 13.64 -2.58 10.08
C MET A 125 12.96 -3.94 10.05
N VAL A 126 13.70 -4.95 9.67
CA VAL A 126 13.27 -6.35 9.72
C VAL A 126 14.10 -7.09 10.77
N TYR A 127 13.43 -7.85 11.62
CA TYR A 127 14.02 -8.67 12.67
C TYR A 127 13.67 -10.14 12.48
N ASN A 128 14.56 -11.03 12.90
CA ASN A 128 14.24 -12.45 13.07
C ASN A 128 13.52 -12.68 14.42
N LEU A 129 13.11 -13.95 14.67
CA LEU A 129 12.40 -14.31 15.91
C LEU A 129 13.28 -14.23 17.18
N LEU A 130 14.61 -14.14 17.02
CA LEU A 130 15.54 -13.95 18.14
C LEU A 130 15.72 -12.47 18.48
N GLY A 131 15.03 -11.56 17.77
CA GLY A 131 15.16 -10.12 17.96
C GLY A 131 16.44 -9.51 17.35
N GLN A 132 17.15 -10.25 16.51
CA GLN A 132 18.32 -9.74 15.81
C GLN A 132 17.85 -9.00 14.55
N GLU A 133 18.41 -7.83 14.30
CA GLU A 133 18.16 -7.06 13.08
C GLU A 133 18.73 -7.83 11.86
N VAL A 134 17.89 -8.02 10.88
CA VAL A 134 18.23 -8.68 9.61
C VAL A 134 18.65 -7.64 8.59
N ILE A 135 17.85 -6.58 8.47
CA ILE A 135 18.09 -5.49 7.54
C ILE A 135 17.36 -4.22 7.98
N SER A 136 17.97 -3.06 7.73
CA SER A 136 17.30 -1.76 7.75
C SER A 136 16.85 -1.42 6.32
N LEU A 137 15.53 -1.40 6.10
CA LEU A 137 14.94 -1.05 4.81
C LEU A 137 14.89 0.46 4.58
N TRP A 138 14.82 1.22 5.66
CA TRP A 138 14.88 2.68 5.67
C TRP A 138 15.36 3.19 7.02
N ASP A 139 16.25 4.18 6.99
CA ASP A 139 16.68 4.95 8.17
C ASP A 139 16.98 6.38 7.74
N GLY A 140 16.14 7.33 8.15
CA GLY A 140 16.34 8.75 7.81
C GLY A 140 15.05 9.57 7.88
N ASN A 141 15.18 10.85 7.56
CA ASN A 141 14.04 11.76 7.53
C ASN A 141 13.16 11.51 6.30
N LEU A 142 11.87 11.58 6.51
CA LEU A 142 10.85 11.50 5.47
C LEU A 142 9.89 12.68 5.55
N GLU A 143 9.51 13.17 4.38
CA GLU A 143 8.40 14.10 4.22
C GLU A 143 7.05 13.41 4.41
N PRO A 144 6.00 14.16 4.82
CA PRO A 144 4.67 13.61 4.99
C PRO A 144 4.16 12.89 3.75
N GLY A 145 3.28 11.93 3.94
CA GLY A 145 2.62 11.19 2.88
C GLY A 145 2.72 9.67 3.02
N TYR A 146 2.05 8.95 2.13
CA TYR A 146 2.14 7.50 2.01
C TYR A 146 3.35 7.13 1.16
N LYS A 147 4.10 6.14 1.63
CA LYS A 147 5.34 5.67 1.02
C LYS A 147 5.39 4.14 1.05
N PHE A 148 6.39 3.58 0.39
CA PHE A 148 6.63 2.15 0.44
C PHE A 148 8.12 1.83 0.37
N VAL A 149 8.48 0.69 0.94
CA VAL A 149 9.77 0.02 0.76
C VAL A 149 9.53 -1.40 0.26
N THR A 150 10.55 -2.00 -0.33
CA THR A 150 10.51 -3.38 -0.80
C THR A 150 11.58 -4.18 -0.07
N TRP A 151 11.24 -5.39 0.36
CA TRP A 151 12.20 -6.35 0.86
C TRP A 151 12.19 -7.59 -0.04
N ASP A 152 13.36 -8.07 -0.40
CA ASP A 152 13.58 -9.21 -1.29
C ASP A 152 14.11 -10.45 -0.57
N GLY A 153 13.99 -10.49 0.77
CA GLY A 153 14.42 -11.61 1.59
C GLY A 153 15.92 -11.71 1.77
N THR A 154 16.65 -10.57 1.69
CA THR A 154 18.08 -10.51 1.95
C THR A 154 18.41 -9.85 3.30
N ASP A 155 19.59 -10.17 3.82
CA ASP A 155 20.18 -9.48 4.98
C ASP A 155 20.95 -8.21 4.55
N GLN A 156 21.56 -7.53 5.53
CA GLN A 156 22.28 -6.28 5.34
C GLN A 156 23.48 -6.40 4.37
N ILE A 157 24.06 -7.59 4.20
CA ILE A 157 25.19 -7.85 3.30
C ILE A 157 24.76 -8.51 1.98
N GLY A 158 23.44 -8.64 1.73
CA GLY A 158 22.88 -9.12 0.49
C GLY A 158 22.67 -10.65 0.41
N ASN A 159 22.90 -11.40 1.48
CA ASN A 159 22.65 -12.84 1.50
C ASN A 159 21.15 -13.12 1.65
N GLN A 160 20.66 -14.15 0.93
CA GLN A 160 19.31 -14.65 1.09
C GLN A 160 19.11 -15.26 2.50
N VAL A 161 18.10 -14.78 3.21
CA VAL A 161 17.74 -15.33 4.53
C VAL A 161 16.88 -16.60 4.40
N SER A 162 16.79 -17.36 5.47
CA SER A 162 15.99 -18.60 5.50
C SER A 162 14.50 -18.30 5.41
N ALA A 163 13.72 -19.23 4.82
CA ALA A 163 12.26 -19.19 4.93
C ALA A 163 11.86 -19.20 6.41
N GLY A 164 10.84 -18.44 6.77
CA GLY A 164 10.40 -18.33 8.16
C GLY A 164 9.63 -17.06 8.46
N ILE A 165 9.39 -16.84 9.73
CA ILE A 165 8.70 -15.66 10.26
C ILE A 165 9.71 -14.56 10.55
N TYR A 166 9.40 -13.36 10.10
CA TYR A 166 10.14 -12.12 10.35
C TYR A 166 9.20 -11.07 10.94
N ILE A 167 9.78 -10.16 11.71
CA ILE A 167 9.06 -9.04 12.31
C ILE A 167 9.52 -7.76 11.62
N LEU A 168 8.60 -7.13 10.93
CA LEU A 168 8.76 -5.77 10.41
C LEU A 168 8.46 -4.79 11.54
N LEU A 169 9.33 -3.80 11.72
CA LEU A 169 9.16 -2.74 12.71
C LEU A 169 9.27 -1.38 12.03
N MET A 170 8.31 -0.52 12.27
CA MET A 170 8.40 0.92 11.99
C MET A 170 8.54 1.67 13.31
N ASP A 171 9.55 2.51 13.40
CA ASP A 171 9.90 3.33 14.58
C ASP A 171 10.05 4.79 14.16
N SER A 172 9.40 5.68 14.91
CA SER A 172 9.47 7.14 14.77
C SER A 172 9.16 7.78 16.11
N PRO A 173 9.54 9.03 16.40
CA PRO A 173 9.22 9.68 17.66
C PRO A 173 7.74 9.62 18.00
N GLY A 174 7.41 8.99 19.13
CA GLY A 174 6.03 8.81 19.60
C GLY A 174 5.25 7.70 18.89
N PHE A 175 5.87 6.95 17.96
CA PHE A 175 5.20 5.86 17.24
C PHE A 175 6.11 4.64 17.09
N ARG A 176 5.56 3.48 17.44
CA ARG A 176 6.18 2.19 17.17
C ARG A 176 5.13 1.15 16.83
N LYS A 177 5.28 0.49 15.68
CA LYS A 177 4.34 -0.55 15.23
C LYS A 177 5.09 -1.67 14.54
N SER A 178 4.64 -2.90 14.77
CA SER A 178 5.21 -4.09 14.14
C SER A 178 4.18 -4.86 13.33
N ARG A 179 4.67 -5.65 12.37
CA ARG A 179 3.91 -6.60 11.56
C ARG A 179 4.66 -7.91 11.41
N LYS A 180 3.93 -9.00 11.39
CA LYS A 180 4.48 -10.32 11.13
C LYS A 180 4.51 -10.58 9.62
N MET A 181 5.65 -11.02 9.10
CA MET A 181 5.85 -11.40 7.71
C MET A 181 6.24 -12.87 7.62
N LEU A 182 5.76 -13.57 6.59
CA LEU A 182 6.09 -14.98 6.34
C LEU A 182 6.77 -15.10 4.98
N LEU A 183 8.08 -15.39 5.01
CA LEU A 183 8.85 -15.71 3.82
C LEU A 183 8.75 -17.22 3.55
N ILE A 184 8.38 -17.56 2.34
CA ILE A 184 8.39 -18.94 1.81
C ILE A 184 9.39 -19.05 0.66
N LYS A 185 9.90 -20.24 0.43
CA LYS A 185 10.80 -20.55 -0.70
C LYS A 185 10.08 -21.35 -1.76
#